data_abfd63a1ba47d81c349f7c2b1ad58439
#
_entry.id   abfd63a1ba47d81c349f7c2b1ad58439
#
_cell.length_a   1.000
_cell.length_b   1.000
_cell.length_c   1.000
_cell.angle_alpha   90.00
_cell.angle_beta   90.00
_cell.angle_gamma   90.00
#
_symmetry.space_group_name_H-M   'P 1'
#
loop_
_entity.id
_entity.type
_entity.pdbx_description
1 polymer ?
#
loop_
_entity_poly.entity_id
_entity_poly.type
_entity_poly.pdbx_seq_one_letter_code
_entity_poly.pdbx_strand_id
1 'polypeptide(L)'
;MLYTITSTLPEVHGGRTKSLLKRIQFMENHFQESHTILTTNYNPNYPRVMERFRERQILSENTKVVNIYEWFTNGKIEQFPYTKFKKKPKYHETPIEIKGLSYQQSKKDAKVFRYYKEDTYMLYRKYYDIELGILHFEDVMLPSQKHKVERREYNEFGYLHRVILYDKKDNFKLSET
;
A
#
# COMPACT_ATOMS: atom_id res chain seq x y z
N MET A 1 -26.14 -6.97 14.91
CA MET A 1 -24.82 -6.85 14.24
C MET A 1 -25.01 -7.01 12.74
N LEU A 2 -24.60 -6.06 11.93
CA LEU A 2 -24.78 -6.05 10.47
C LEU A 2 -23.43 -6.19 9.76
N TYR A 3 -23.46 -6.86 8.60
CA TYR A 3 -22.28 -7.06 7.77
C TYR A 3 -22.50 -6.44 6.40
N THR A 4 -21.47 -5.80 5.87
CA THR A 4 -21.44 -5.32 4.49
C THR A 4 -20.16 -5.80 3.82
N ILE A 5 -20.29 -6.39 2.64
CA ILE A 5 -19.15 -6.81 1.82
C ILE A 5 -18.98 -5.81 0.69
N THR A 6 -17.79 -5.30 0.51
CA THR A 6 -17.41 -4.45 -0.63
C THR A 6 -16.05 -4.84 -1.16
N SER A 7 -15.83 -4.65 -2.45
CA SER A 7 -14.50 -4.93 -3.01
C SER A 7 -13.45 -3.95 -2.49
N THR A 8 -13.80 -2.68 -2.32
CA THR A 8 -12.85 -1.63 -1.94
C THR A 8 -13.52 -0.49 -1.17
N LEU A 9 -12.75 0.18 -0.33
CA LEU A 9 -13.08 1.44 0.34
C LEU A 9 -11.98 2.46 0.02
N PRO A 10 -12.02 3.13 -1.14
CA PRO A 10 -11.01 4.12 -1.50
C PRO A 10 -11.16 5.39 -0.66
N GLU A 11 -10.05 6.03 -0.31
CA GLU A 11 -10.04 7.31 0.43
C GLU A 11 -10.78 8.42 -0.34
N VAL A 12 -10.49 8.54 -1.63
CA VAL A 12 -11.24 9.37 -2.56
C VAL A 12 -12.31 8.51 -3.20
N HIS A 13 -13.58 8.79 -2.91
CA HIS A 13 -14.67 7.91 -3.29
C HIS A 13 -15.82 8.65 -3.95
N GLY A 14 -16.44 7.99 -4.94
CA GLY A 14 -17.64 8.46 -5.64
C GLY A 14 -18.94 8.07 -4.93
N GLY A 15 -20.05 8.32 -5.59
CA GLY A 15 -21.40 8.14 -5.05
C GLY A 15 -21.69 6.78 -4.43
N ARG A 16 -21.14 5.71 -5.00
CA ARG A 16 -21.34 4.32 -4.54
C ARG A 16 -20.81 4.10 -3.11
N THR A 17 -19.56 4.43 -2.85
CA THR A 17 -18.96 4.29 -1.51
C THR A 17 -19.56 5.30 -0.55
N LYS A 18 -19.85 6.53 -1.01
CA LYS A 18 -20.52 7.55 -0.19
C LYS A 18 -21.92 7.10 0.25
N SER A 19 -22.71 6.51 -0.65
CA SER A 19 -24.01 5.95 -0.32
C SER A 19 -23.92 4.80 0.68
N LEU A 20 -22.96 3.89 0.50
CA LEU A 20 -22.69 2.80 1.43
C LEU A 20 -22.40 3.32 2.84
N LEU A 21 -21.45 4.26 2.98
CA LEU A 21 -21.03 4.81 4.25
C LEU A 21 -22.16 5.58 4.95
N LYS A 22 -22.94 6.37 4.18
CA LYS A 22 -24.13 7.03 4.72
C LYS A 22 -25.20 6.06 5.22
N ARG A 23 -25.41 4.95 4.51
CA ARG A 23 -26.33 3.91 4.96
C ARG A 23 -25.87 3.28 6.28
N ILE A 24 -24.58 3.00 6.41
CA ILE A 24 -24.01 2.47 7.65
C ILE A 24 -24.22 3.44 8.81
N GLN A 25 -23.89 4.72 8.63
CA GLN A 25 -24.12 5.76 9.64
C GLN A 25 -25.62 5.84 10.04
N PHE A 26 -26.51 5.78 9.05
CA PHE A 26 -27.95 5.79 9.32
C PHE A 26 -28.35 4.60 10.18
N MET A 27 -27.90 3.39 9.85
CA MET A 27 -28.22 2.18 10.60
C MET A 27 -27.68 2.21 12.02
N GLU A 28 -26.44 2.67 12.20
CA GLU A 28 -25.84 2.81 13.53
C GLU A 28 -26.59 3.84 14.40
N ASN A 29 -26.94 4.99 13.83
CA ASN A 29 -27.57 6.08 14.57
C ASN A 29 -29.05 5.79 14.93
N HIS A 30 -29.79 5.07 14.09
CA HIS A 30 -31.22 4.83 14.29
C HIS A 30 -31.52 3.49 14.98
N PHE A 31 -30.70 2.49 14.73
CA PHE A 31 -30.96 1.15 15.26
C PHE A 31 -29.93 0.71 16.30
N GLN A 32 -28.92 1.54 16.61
CA GLN A 32 -27.82 1.22 17.54
C GLN A 32 -27.10 -0.10 17.24
N GLU A 33 -27.15 -0.54 15.98
CA GLU A 33 -26.56 -1.78 15.52
C GLU A 33 -25.08 -1.60 15.16
N SER A 34 -24.22 -2.45 15.73
CA SER A 34 -22.81 -2.48 15.34
C SER A 34 -22.67 -2.98 13.90
N HIS A 35 -21.79 -2.36 13.13
CA HIS A 35 -21.56 -2.67 11.73
C HIS A 35 -20.15 -3.18 11.47
N THR A 36 -20.03 -4.20 10.63
CA THR A 36 -18.74 -4.71 10.16
C THR A 36 -18.68 -4.63 8.62
N ILE A 37 -17.69 -3.95 8.10
CA ILE A 37 -17.40 -3.87 6.67
C ILE A 37 -16.29 -4.86 6.34
N LEU A 38 -16.56 -5.77 5.40
CA LEU A 38 -15.55 -6.70 4.86
C LEU A 38 -15.07 -6.19 3.51
N THR A 39 -13.76 -6.00 3.35
CA THR A 39 -13.14 -5.60 2.09
C THR A 39 -12.35 -6.74 1.48
N THR A 40 -12.44 -6.92 0.16
CA THR A 40 -11.85 -8.06 -0.54
C THR A 40 -10.70 -7.71 -1.48
N ASN A 41 -10.42 -6.42 -1.71
CA ASN A 41 -9.23 -6.03 -2.48
C ASN A 41 -8.00 -5.92 -1.58
N TYR A 42 -6.85 -6.14 -2.18
CA TYR A 42 -5.58 -5.85 -1.51
C TYR A 42 -5.32 -4.34 -1.44
N ASN A 43 -5.13 -3.81 -0.24
CA ASN A 43 -4.69 -2.44 0.00
C ASN A 43 -3.91 -2.36 1.32
N PRO A 44 -2.59 -2.19 1.27
CA PRO A 44 -1.74 -2.14 2.47
C PRO A 44 -1.97 -0.89 3.33
N ASN A 45 -2.69 0.11 2.80
CA ASN A 45 -2.91 1.40 3.46
C ASN A 45 -4.33 1.54 4.04
N TYR A 46 -5.11 0.45 4.12
CA TYR A 46 -6.45 0.49 4.72
C TYR A 46 -6.49 1.09 6.13
N PRO A 47 -5.59 0.74 7.05
CA PRO A 47 -5.60 1.33 8.38
C PRO A 47 -5.60 2.87 8.35
N ARG A 48 -4.77 3.48 7.49
CA ARG A 48 -4.76 4.94 7.33
C ARG A 48 -6.03 5.51 6.67
N VAL A 49 -6.58 4.80 5.71
CA VAL A 49 -7.87 5.19 5.10
C VAL A 49 -8.97 5.20 6.16
N MET A 50 -8.99 4.19 7.05
CA MET A 50 -9.95 4.11 8.14
C MET A 50 -9.78 5.22 9.17
N GLU A 51 -8.53 5.52 9.54
CA GLU A 51 -8.23 6.63 10.43
C GLU A 51 -8.77 7.95 9.87
N ARG A 52 -8.48 8.26 8.61
CA ARG A 52 -9.00 9.45 7.94
C ARG A 52 -10.53 9.48 7.85
N PHE A 53 -11.17 8.33 7.67
CA PHE A 53 -12.63 8.26 7.68
C PHE A 53 -13.20 8.55 9.08
N ARG A 54 -12.53 8.11 10.15
CA ARG A 54 -12.91 8.44 11.53
C ARG A 54 -12.67 9.92 11.85
N GLU A 55 -11.50 10.47 11.53
CA GLU A 55 -11.18 11.88 11.68
C GLU A 55 -12.21 12.80 10.98
N ARG A 56 -12.69 12.38 9.80
CA ARG A 56 -13.72 13.09 9.04
C ARG A 56 -15.15 12.76 9.47
N GLN A 57 -15.31 11.95 10.51
CA GLN A 57 -16.61 11.49 11.00
C GLN A 57 -17.44 10.74 9.93
N ILE A 58 -16.78 10.10 8.96
CA ILE A 58 -17.41 9.30 7.91
C ILE A 58 -17.70 7.89 8.44
N LEU A 59 -16.87 7.37 9.32
CA LEU A 59 -17.07 6.11 10.05
C LEU A 59 -17.08 6.36 11.54
N SER A 60 -17.97 5.70 12.25
CA SER A 60 -17.99 5.71 13.71
C SER A 60 -16.88 4.83 14.29
N GLU A 61 -16.54 5.05 15.56
CA GLU A 61 -15.62 4.17 16.31
C GLU A 61 -16.16 2.75 16.46
N ASN A 62 -17.47 2.56 16.37
CA ASN A 62 -18.14 1.28 16.50
C ASN A 62 -18.15 0.46 15.21
N THR A 63 -17.90 1.10 14.06
CA THR A 63 -17.79 0.41 12.77
C THR A 63 -16.46 -0.32 12.69
N LYS A 64 -16.51 -1.66 12.56
CA LYS A 64 -15.33 -2.48 12.29
C LYS A 64 -15.10 -2.57 10.80
N VAL A 65 -13.85 -2.49 10.37
CA VAL A 65 -13.46 -2.79 8.99
C VAL A 65 -12.47 -3.93 9.04
N VAL A 66 -12.74 -4.97 8.29
CA VAL A 66 -11.90 -6.18 8.19
C VAL A 66 -11.54 -6.39 6.73
N ASN A 67 -10.26 -6.44 6.44
CA ASN A 67 -9.77 -6.81 5.13
C ASN A 67 -9.46 -8.30 5.09
N ILE A 68 -9.84 -8.99 4.02
CA ILE A 68 -9.63 -10.43 3.89
C ILE A 68 -8.15 -10.82 3.95
N TYR A 69 -7.26 -10.01 3.40
CA TYR A 69 -5.82 -10.27 3.45
C TYR A 69 -5.24 -10.08 4.85
N GLU A 70 -5.70 -9.06 5.59
CA GLU A 70 -5.32 -8.87 7.00
C GLU A 70 -5.78 -10.04 7.85
N TRP A 71 -6.98 -10.53 7.60
CA TRP A 71 -7.53 -11.67 8.31
C TRP A 71 -6.72 -12.95 8.08
N PHE A 72 -6.34 -13.25 6.83
CA PHE A 72 -5.53 -14.42 6.49
C PHE A 72 -4.09 -14.36 7.05
N THR A 73 -3.55 -13.17 7.23
CA THR A 73 -2.21 -13.01 7.83
C THR A 73 -2.21 -13.13 9.35
N ASN A 74 -3.35 -13.47 9.97
CA ASN A 74 -3.54 -13.59 11.43
C ASN A 74 -3.04 -12.36 12.20
N GLY A 75 -3.30 -11.17 11.69
CA GLY A 75 -2.82 -9.95 12.33
C GLY A 75 -1.30 -9.82 12.37
N LYS A 76 -0.53 -10.63 11.63
CA LYS A 76 0.92 -10.37 11.44
C LYS A 76 1.18 -9.02 10.78
N ILE A 77 0.15 -8.39 10.24
CA ILE A 77 0.10 -6.95 9.96
C ILE A 77 0.14 -6.11 11.26
N GLU A 78 0.08 -6.71 12.44
CA GLU A 78 0.38 -6.03 13.71
C GLU A 78 1.80 -5.42 13.76
N GLN A 79 2.66 -5.80 12.87
CA GLN A 79 3.95 -5.12 12.65
C GLN A 79 3.79 -3.77 11.96
N PHE A 80 2.65 -3.50 11.33
CA PHE A 80 2.33 -2.19 10.80
C PHE A 80 1.86 -1.28 11.94
N PRO A 81 2.44 -0.10 12.09
CA PRO A 81 2.24 0.77 13.26
C PRO A 81 0.84 1.35 13.43
N TYR A 82 -0.14 0.89 12.67
CA TYR A 82 -1.49 1.44 12.65
C TYR A 82 -2.38 1.11 13.85
N THR A 83 -2.06 0.06 14.60
CA THR A 83 -2.99 -0.45 15.62
C THR A 83 -2.88 0.22 16.99
N LYS A 84 -1.90 1.12 17.21
CA LYS A 84 -1.72 1.84 18.48
C LYS A 84 -1.27 3.29 18.28
N PHE A 85 -2.12 4.11 17.69
CA PHE A 85 -1.85 5.51 17.38
C PHE A 85 -1.77 6.46 18.59
N LYS A 86 -0.84 6.19 19.49
CA LYS A 86 -0.32 7.25 20.38
C LYS A 86 1.13 7.63 20.07
N LYS A 87 1.79 6.95 19.14
CA LYS A 87 3.17 7.27 18.72
C LYS A 87 3.23 7.45 17.21
N LYS A 88 4.02 8.43 16.75
CA LYS A 88 4.29 8.62 15.31
C LYS A 88 4.77 7.30 14.70
N PRO A 89 4.28 6.90 13.52
CA PRO A 89 4.72 5.68 12.86
C PRO A 89 6.23 5.72 12.63
N LYS A 90 6.90 4.60 12.85
CA LYS A 90 8.32 4.46 12.53
C LYS A 90 8.44 4.17 11.04
N TYR A 91 9.13 5.03 10.31
CA TYR A 91 9.42 4.81 8.90
C TYR A 91 10.57 3.81 8.74
N HIS A 92 10.49 3.01 7.68
CA HIS A 92 11.60 2.20 7.21
C HIS A 92 12.29 2.95 6.07
N GLU A 93 13.48 3.45 6.36
CA GLU A 93 14.27 4.26 5.44
C GLU A 93 15.05 3.36 4.48
N THR A 94 14.98 3.65 3.19
CA THR A 94 15.77 3.00 2.15
C THR A 94 16.67 4.05 1.51
N PRO A 95 18.00 3.97 1.69
CA PRO A 95 18.92 4.96 1.15
C PRO A 95 18.90 4.96 -0.38
N ILE A 96 19.09 6.15 -0.97
CA ILE A 96 19.22 6.29 -2.42
C ILE A 96 20.51 5.62 -2.90
N GLU A 97 21.61 5.85 -2.19
CA GLU A 97 22.89 5.26 -2.55
C GLU A 97 22.94 3.76 -2.28
N ILE A 98 23.39 3.01 -3.28
CA ILE A 98 23.61 1.56 -3.18
C ILE A 98 25.08 1.29 -3.46
N LYS A 99 25.77 0.66 -2.52
CA LYS A 99 27.19 0.32 -2.67
C LYS A 99 27.42 -0.51 -3.92
N GLY A 100 28.32 -0.03 -4.79
CA GLY A 100 28.70 -0.70 -6.03
C GLY A 100 27.77 -0.44 -7.22
N LEU A 101 26.79 0.46 -7.08
CA LEU A 101 25.96 0.91 -8.20
C LEU A 101 26.07 2.44 -8.37
N SER A 102 26.15 2.88 -9.61
CA SER A 102 25.89 4.28 -9.97
C SER A 102 24.41 4.51 -10.16
N TYR A 103 23.95 5.75 -10.02
CA TYR A 103 22.54 6.06 -10.27
C TYR A 103 22.34 7.35 -11.05
N GLN A 104 21.20 7.42 -11.73
CA GLN A 104 20.71 8.61 -12.42
C GLN A 104 19.29 8.94 -11.95
N GLN A 105 19.11 10.17 -11.49
CA GLN A 105 17.78 10.68 -11.16
C GLN A 105 17.04 11.08 -12.43
N SER A 106 15.77 10.79 -12.52
CA SER A 106 14.95 11.13 -13.69
C SER A 106 14.68 12.64 -13.75
N LYS A 107 14.88 13.23 -14.93
CA LYS A 107 14.55 14.65 -15.20
C LYS A 107 13.03 14.92 -15.17
N LYS A 108 12.19 13.90 -15.42
CA LYS A 108 10.73 14.04 -15.48
C LYS A 108 10.05 13.85 -14.13
N ASP A 109 10.60 13.03 -13.27
CA ASP A 109 10.08 12.73 -11.94
C ASP A 109 11.25 12.61 -10.97
N ALA A 110 11.45 13.63 -10.13
CA ALA A 110 12.56 13.68 -9.18
C ALA A 110 12.55 12.50 -8.19
N LYS A 111 11.41 11.81 -8.00
CA LYS A 111 11.28 10.66 -7.11
C LYS A 111 11.75 9.35 -7.71
N VAL A 112 12.25 9.38 -8.95
CA VAL A 112 12.64 8.20 -9.72
C VAL A 112 14.16 8.14 -9.91
N PHE A 113 14.74 6.98 -9.62
CA PHE A 113 16.15 6.68 -9.76
C PHE A 113 16.36 5.39 -10.55
N ARG A 114 17.35 5.41 -11.45
CA ARG A 114 17.81 4.26 -12.23
C ARG A 114 19.23 3.92 -11.82
N TYR A 115 19.50 2.65 -11.53
CA TYR A 115 20.76 2.19 -11.03
C TYR A 115 21.46 1.31 -12.04
N TYR A 116 22.77 1.47 -12.13
CA TYR A 116 23.62 0.78 -13.07
C TYR A 116 24.82 0.17 -12.36
N LYS A 117 25.19 -1.04 -12.77
CA LYS A 117 26.47 -1.64 -12.46
C LYS A 117 27.31 -1.51 -13.73
N GLU A 118 28.36 -0.67 -13.68
CA GLU A 118 29.04 -0.22 -14.88
C GLU A 118 28.00 0.40 -15.86
N ASP A 119 27.84 -0.11 -17.07
CA ASP A 119 26.84 0.35 -18.04
C ASP A 119 25.55 -0.50 -18.05
N THR A 120 25.45 -1.49 -17.17
CA THR A 120 24.30 -2.40 -17.13
C THR A 120 23.20 -1.89 -16.23
N TYR A 121 22.00 -1.72 -16.78
CA TYR A 121 20.81 -1.30 -16.03
C TYR A 121 20.30 -2.42 -15.12
N MET A 122 20.37 -2.21 -13.80
CA MET A 122 20.10 -3.23 -12.80
C MET A 122 18.81 -3.03 -12.02
N LEU A 123 18.48 -1.78 -11.69
CA LEU A 123 17.41 -1.49 -10.75
C LEU A 123 16.74 -0.15 -11.06
N TYR A 124 15.42 -0.11 -10.87
CA TYR A 124 14.62 1.11 -10.90
C TYR A 124 13.98 1.29 -9.53
N ARG A 125 14.06 2.49 -8.97
CA ARG A 125 13.39 2.84 -7.71
C ARG A 125 12.51 4.07 -7.90
N LYS A 126 11.34 4.03 -7.27
CA LYS A 126 10.48 5.19 -7.08
C LYS A 126 10.21 5.38 -5.61
N TYR A 127 10.34 6.61 -5.13
CA TYR A 127 10.12 6.97 -3.74
C TYR A 127 8.77 7.66 -3.54
N TYR A 128 8.12 7.44 -2.39
CA TYR A 128 7.05 8.29 -1.90
C TYR A 128 7.62 9.62 -1.45
N ASP A 129 8.71 9.54 -0.66
CA ASP A 129 9.40 10.69 -0.10
C ASP A 129 10.92 10.44 -0.17
N ILE A 130 11.64 11.37 -0.78
CA ILE A 130 13.09 11.27 -0.97
C ILE A 130 13.84 11.67 0.29
N GLU A 131 13.37 12.71 0.99
CA GLU A 131 14.04 13.25 2.17
C GLU A 131 13.98 12.25 3.32
N LEU A 132 12.86 11.58 3.47
CA LEU A 132 12.66 10.50 4.45
C LEU A 132 13.14 9.13 3.95
N GLY A 133 13.61 9.02 2.71
CA GLY A 133 14.04 7.75 2.13
C GLY A 133 12.94 6.69 2.02
N ILE A 134 11.66 7.10 1.87
CA ILE A 134 10.54 6.17 1.86
C ILE A 134 10.31 5.63 0.46
N LEU A 135 10.68 4.38 0.25
CA LEU A 135 10.55 3.70 -1.03
C LEU A 135 9.09 3.36 -1.32
N HIS A 136 8.65 3.59 -2.56
CA HIS A 136 7.32 3.19 -3.05
C HIS A 136 7.38 1.83 -3.72
N PHE A 137 8.27 1.67 -4.68
CA PHE A 137 8.56 0.38 -5.28
C PHE A 137 9.95 0.34 -5.89
N GLU A 138 10.46 -0.87 -6.09
CA GLU A 138 11.65 -1.13 -6.87
C GLU A 138 11.41 -2.25 -7.88
N ASP A 139 11.94 -2.08 -9.10
CA ASP A 139 11.94 -3.07 -10.16
C ASP A 139 13.36 -3.58 -10.35
N VAL A 140 13.57 -4.89 -10.20
CA VAL A 140 14.81 -5.56 -10.53
C VAL A 140 14.79 -5.87 -12.03
N MET A 141 15.83 -5.44 -12.74
CA MET A 141 15.94 -5.58 -14.18
C MET A 141 16.81 -6.75 -14.58
N LEU A 142 16.46 -7.42 -15.67
CA LEU A 142 17.34 -8.44 -16.26
C LEU A 142 18.52 -7.76 -16.94
N PRO A 143 19.78 -8.08 -16.60
CA PRO A 143 20.97 -7.38 -17.11
C PRO A 143 21.09 -7.33 -18.63
N SER A 144 20.66 -8.39 -19.33
CA SER A 144 20.75 -8.51 -20.79
C SER A 144 19.59 -7.90 -21.57
N GLN A 145 18.52 -7.53 -20.87
CA GLN A 145 17.28 -7.05 -21.49
C GLN A 145 16.67 -5.96 -20.59
N LYS A 146 15.99 -4.99 -21.20
CA LYS A 146 15.29 -3.94 -20.43
C LYS A 146 13.96 -4.42 -19.82
N HIS A 147 13.89 -5.70 -19.43
CA HIS A 147 12.73 -6.30 -18.79
C HIS A 147 12.91 -6.37 -17.29
N LYS A 148 11.84 -6.07 -16.56
CA LYS A 148 11.80 -6.32 -15.13
C LYS A 148 11.49 -7.79 -14.87
N VAL A 149 12.15 -8.37 -13.89
CA VAL A 149 11.90 -9.76 -13.45
C VAL A 149 11.22 -9.83 -12.10
N GLU A 150 11.38 -8.79 -11.30
CA GLU A 150 10.78 -8.70 -9.97
C GLU A 150 10.38 -7.26 -9.69
N ARG A 151 9.23 -7.07 -9.05
CA ARG A 151 8.82 -5.81 -8.43
C ARG A 151 8.56 -6.04 -6.96
N ARG A 152 9.16 -5.18 -6.13
CA ARG A 152 8.87 -5.09 -4.71
C ARG A 152 8.11 -3.80 -4.46
N GLU A 153 6.95 -3.90 -3.84
CA GLU A 153 6.10 -2.75 -3.50
C GLU A 153 6.10 -2.52 -2.00
N TYR A 154 6.21 -1.26 -1.62
CA TYR A 154 6.31 -0.83 -0.23
C TYR A 154 5.11 0.06 0.11
N ASN A 155 4.63 -0.03 1.35
CA ASN A 155 3.61 0.88 1.81
C ASN A 155 4.18 2.29 2.08
N GLU A 156 3.32 3.23 2.41
CA GLU A 156 3.70 4.64 2.64
C GLU A 156 4.60 4.88 3.86
N PHE A 157 4.94 3.83 4.63
CA PHE A 157 5.93 3.85 5.72
C PHE A 157 7.23 3.15 5.35
N GLY A 158 7.36 2.66 4.11
CA GLY A 158 8.55 2.01 3.59
C GLY A 158 8.65 0.51 3.89
N TYR A 159 7.61 -0.14 4.42
CA TYR A 159 7.61 -1.58 4.66
C TYR A 159 7.19 -2.36 3.42
N LEU A 160 7.96 -3.40 3.09
CA LEU A 160 7.64 -4.32 2.00
C LEU A 160 6.32 -5.02 2.28
N HIS A 161 5.39 -4.97 1.32
CA HIS A 161 4.09 -5.60 1.47
C HIS A 161 3.71 -6.52 0.30
N ARG A 162 4.44 -6.45 -0.80
CA ARG A 162 4.11 -7.22 -2.00
C ARG A 162 5.35 -7.46 -2.85
N VAL A 163 5.50 -8.70 -3.34
CA VAL A 163 6.49 -9.07 -4.33
C VAL A 163 5.79 -9.65 -5.55
N ILE A 164 6.13 -9.18 -6.73
CA ILE A 164 5.57 -9.62 -8.01
C ILE A 164 6.71 -10.12 -8.88
N LEU A 165 6.62 -11.37 -9.34
CA LEU A 165 7.55 -11.94 -10.29
C LEU A 165 6.98 -11.87 -11.70
N TYR A 166 7.82 -11.57 -12.68
CA TYR A 166 7.45 -11.39 -14.06
C TYR A 166 8.17 -12.40 -14.97
N ASP A 167 7.50 -12.78 -16.06
CA ASP A 167 8.15 -13.52 -17.13
C ASP A 167 9.28 -12.69 -17.76
N LYS A 168 10.38 -13.37 -18.09
CA LYS A 168 11.56 -12.75 -18.70
C LYS A 168 11.33 -12.25 -20.14
N LYS A 169 10.32 -12.78 -20.83
CA LYS A 169 10.06 -12.46 -22.24
C LYS A 169 9.01 -11.36 -22.41
N ASP A 170 7.85 -11.53 -21.76
CA ASP A 170 6.65 -10.77 -22.10
C ASP A 170 6.20 -9.82 -20.98
N ASN A 171 6.96 -9.74 -19.89
CA ASN A 171 6.56 -9.00 -18.67
C ASN A 171 5.20 -9.43 -18.08
N PHE A 172 4.77 -10.67 -18.37
CA PHE A 172 3.61 -11.23 -17.71
C PHE A 172 3.90 -11.50 -16.25
N LYS A 173 2.93 -11.23 -15.41
CA LYS A 173 2.98 -11.53 -14.01
C LYS A 173 2.88 -13.05 -13.80
N LEU A 174 3.92 -13.67 -13.23
CA LEU A 174 3.98 -15.10 -12.95
C LEU A 174 3.42 -15.44 -11.57
N SER A 175 3.81 -14.68 -10.56
CA SER A 175 3.35 -14.87 -9.19
C SER A 175 3.34 -13.58 -8.41
N GLU A 176 2.62 -13.59 -7.29
CA GLU A 176 2.46 -12.48 -6.37
C GLU A 176 2.35 -13.00 -4.94
N THR A 177 3.16 -12.47 -4.04
CA THR A 177 3.18 -12.81 -2.62
C THR A 177 3.32 -11.58 -1.74
#